data_3a67418a401fe1c656a9165e72e17bb5
#
_entry.id   3a67418a401fe1c656a9165e72e17bb5
#
_cell.length_a   1.000
_cell.length_b   1.000
_cell.length_c   1.000
_cell.angle_alpha   90.00
_cell.angle_beta   90.00
_cell.angle_gamma   90.00
#
_symmetry.space_group_name_H-M   'P 1'
#
loop_
_entity.id
_entity.type
_entity.pdbx_description
1 polymer ?
#
loop_
_entity_poly.entity_id
_entity_poly.type
_entity_poly.pdbx_seq_one_letter_code
_entity_poly.pdbx_strand_id
1 'polypeptide(L)'
;DRSLAVHDQRSEALTLWVSTQAPHPLRTTLAETLTMDENDIRVVQPQVGGAFGVKIPTYQEDPLVCLLAIKTGKPVKWVEERTEHLMAGGHAREQKLNYSVAFNSEGVILGLKVRLIGDVGALAAIAGWGMSYVAAFAIPGPYKIENCEVDLSVVVTNKCPWNAYRGFGKEAANFLMDRVMDNVAEALGIDRAHARFQNFVPKHAFPYVQISGATLDSGDYARALHDVLDKGGYHSFREGQSQALREGRHIGVGIGFELTPEGGCIPDSFIGGYEGATVRM
;
A
#
# COMPACT_ATOMS: atom_id res chain seq x y z
N ASP A 1 19.32 4.45 6.35
CA ASP A 1 19.46 3.10 6.91
C ASP A 1 20.81 2.91 7.62
N ARG A 2 20.94 1.82 8.38
CA ARG A 2 22.15 1.51 9.14
C ARG A 2 22.30 0.01 9.24
N SER A 3 23.51 -0.49 9.00
CA SER A 3 23.85 -1.90 9.16
C SER A 3 25.20 -2.04 9.87
N LEU A 4 25.30 -2.99 10.80
CA LEU A 4 26.53 -3.41 11.47
C LEU A 4 26.61 -4.92 11.46
N ALA A 5 27.59 -5.49 10.79
CA ALA A 5 27.82 -6.92 10.75
C ALA A 5 29.05 -7.31 11.56
N VAL A 6 28.95 -8.42 12.27
CA VAL A 6 30.05 -9.08 13.00
C VAL A 6 30.02 -10.55 12.66
N HIS A 7 31.16 -11.09 12.24
CA HIS A 7 31.35 -12.52 11.99
C HIS A 7 32.34 -13.10 13.01
N ASP A 8 31.91 -14.11 13.74
CA ASP A 8 32.79 -14.85 14.63
C ASP A 8 33.46 -16.03 13.88
N GLN A 9 34.75 -15.92 13.62
CA GLN A 9 35.49 -16.91 12.87
C GLN A 9 35.62 -18.28 13.57
N ARG A 10 35.32 -18.38 14.87
CA ARG A 10 35.42 -19.65 15.61
C ARG A 10 34.14 -20.46 15.52
N SER A 11 32.98 -19.77 15.63
CA SER A 11 31.67 -20.39 15.55
C SER A 11 31.05 -20.30 14.16
N GLU A 12 31.70 -19.56 13.24
CA GLU A 12 31.19 -19.22 11.91
C GLU A 12 29.86 -18.43 11.94
N ALA A 13 29.46 -17.93 13.12
CA ALA A 13 28.22 -17.22 13.32
C ALA A 13 28.28 -15.76 12.85
N LEU A 14 27.26 -15.34 12.10
CA LEU A 14 27.10 -13.97 11.62
C LEU A 14 26.00 -13.27 12.43
N THR A 15 26.29 -12.09 12.97
CA THR A 15 25.28 -11.22 13.57
C THR A 15 25.20 -9.90 12.81
N LEU A 16 23.99 -9.57 12.34
CA LEU A 16 23.69 -8.30 11.66
C LEU A 16 22.70 -7.48 12.50
N TRP A 17 23.12 -6.29 12.96
CA TRP A 17 22.22 -5.27 13.48
C TRP A 17 21.85 -4.32 12.35
N VAL A 18 20.56 -4.19 12.08
CA VAL A 18 20.07 -3.48 10.88
C VAL A 18 18.74 -2.80 11.11
N SER A 19 18.57 -1.62 10.50
CA SER A 19 17.30 -0.90 10.48
C SER A 19 16.33 -1.54 9.47
N THR A 20 15.76 -2.69 9.80
CA THR A 20 14.75 -3.37 8.98
C THR A 20 13.41 -3.47 9.72
N GLN A 21 12.31 -3.64 9.01
CA GLN A 21 11.02 -4.02 9.57
C GLN A 21 10.65 -5.48 9.23
N ALA A 22 11.55 -6.21 8.56
CA ALA A 22 11.35 -7.58 8.13
C ALA A 22 12.58 -8.45 8.46
N PRO A 23 12.92 -8.66 9.76
CA PRO A 23 14.15 -9.36 10.15
C PRO A 23 14.19 -10.83 9.72
N HIS A 24 13.06 -11.53 9.68
CA HIS A 24 12.99 -12.93 9.26
C HIS A 24 13.23 -13.12 7.76
N PRO A 25 12.52 -12.42 6.85
CA PRO A 25 12.81 -12.45 5.43
C PRO A 25 14.25 -12.04 5.10
N LEU A 26 14.78 -11.03 5.79
CA LEU A 26 16.18 -10.62 5.62
C LEU A 26 17.15 -11.74 5.97
N ARG A 27 16.91 -12.48 7.07
CA ARG A 27 17.74 -13.63 7.45
C ARG A 27 17.76 -14.69 6.36
N THR A 28 16.60 -15.07 5.84
CA THR A 28 16.50 -16.04 4.74
C THR A 28 17.25 -15.55 3.50
N THR A 29 17.06 -14.29 3.10
CA THR A 29 17.78 -13.71 1.95
C THR A 29 19.30 -13.71 2.17
N LEU A 30 19.78 -13.42 3.39
CA LEU A 30 21.20 -13.47 3.71
C LEU A 30 21.75 -14.89 3.63
N ALA A 31 21.02 -15.89 4.13
CA ALA A 31 21.40 -17.30 4.07
C ALA A 31 21.61 -17.76 2.61
N GLU A 32 20.65 -17.43 1.75
CA GLU A 32 20.72 -17.74 0.32
C GLU A 32 21.89 -16.99 -0.38
N THR A 33 22.00 -15.69 -0.13
CA THR A 33 22.99 -14.82 -0.82
C THR A 33 24.42 -15.15 -0.40
N LEU A 34 24.63 -15.46 0.89
CA LEU A 34 25.96 -15.74 1.44
C LEU A 34 26.29 -17.24 1.45
N THR A 35 25.35 -18.09 1.07
CA THR A 35 25.46 -19.55 1.10
C THR A 35 25.82 -20.03 2.51
N MET A 36 25.07 -19.56 3.51
CA MET A 36 25.20 -19.91 4.93
C MET A 36 23.94 -20.62 5.43
N ASP A 37 24.03 -21.39 6.51
CA ASP A 37 22.86 -21.91 7.20
C ASP A 37 22.13 -20.77 7.95
N GLU A 38 20.80 -20.74 7.90
CA GLU A 38 20.03 -19.73 8.64
C GLU A 38 20.28 -19.76 10.15
N ASN A 39 20.62 -20.92 10.71
CA ASN A 39 20.93 -21.06 12.14
C ASN A 39 22.22 -20.34 12.55
N ASP A 40 23.12 -20.10 11.60
CA ASP A 40 24.38 -19.38 11.83
C ASP A 40 24.21 -17.88 11.65
N ILE A 41 23.02 -17.41 11.22
CA ILE A 41 22.72 -16.00 11.00
C ILE A 41 21.74 -15.48 12.06
N ARG A 42 22.15 -14.45 12.76
CA ARG A 42 21.31 -13.68 13.69
C ARG A 42 21.08 -12.28 13.16
N VAL A 43 19.82 -11.95 12.86
CA VAL A 43 19.40 -10.58 12.53
C VAL A 43 18.80 -9.92 13.77
N VAL A 44 19.36 -8.78 14.16
CA VAL A 44 18.92 -7.99 15.31
C VAL A 44 18.35 -6.66 14.81
N GLN A 45 17.07 -6.46 15.09
CA GLN A 45 16.38 -5.20 14.80
C GLN A 45 16.45 -4.29 16.03
N PRO A 46 17.29 -3.24 16.03
CA PRO A 46 17.30 -2.21 17.08
C PRO A 46 16.12 -1.26 16.90
N GLN A 47 16.14 -0.13 17.60
CA GLN A 47 15.17 0.93 17.35
C GLN A 47 15.29 1.46 15.90
N VAL A 48 14.23 1.29 15.11
CA VAL A 48 14.20 1.61 13.68
C VAL A 48 13.92 3.09 13.42
N GLY A 49 13.19 3.77 14.32
CA GLY A 49 12.86 5.19 14.26
C GLY A 49 11.76 5.54 13.23
N GLY A 50 11.13 4.54 12.63
CA GLY A 50 10.11 4.66 11.58
C GLY A 50 10.58 4.02 10.29
N ALA A 51 9.65 3.39 9.57
CA ALA A 51 9.93 2.63 8.37
C ALA A 51 8.87 2.80 7.27
N PHE A 52 7.59 2.75 7.61
CA PHE A 52 6.45 3.00 6.70
C PHE A 52 6.44 2.14 5.42
N GLY A 53 7.05 0.96 5.47
CA GLY A 53 7.20 0.05 4.33
C GLY A 53 8.57 0.11 3.66
N VAL A 54 9.25 1.24 3.65
CA VAL A 54 10.54 1.42 2.94
C VAL A 54 11.62 0.47 3.44
N LYS A 55 11.55 0.01 4.69
CA LYS A 55 12.52 -0.92 5.30
C LYS A 55 12.09 -2.40 5.27
N ILE A 56 11.13 -2.77 4.41
CA ILE A 56 10.76 -4.17 4.19
C ILE A 56 11.79 -4.92 3.33
N PRO A 57 12.27 -4.37 2.19
CA PRO A 57 13.19 -5.10 1.34
C PRO A 57 14.56 -5.26 1.99
N THR A 58 15.27 -6.28 1.53
CA THR A 58 16.72 -6.38 1.70
C THR A 58 17.39 -5.43 0.72
N TYR A 59 18.12 -4.46 1.22
CA TYR A 59 18.94 -3.59 0.39
C TYR A 59 20.30 -4.24 0.11
N GLN A 60 20.96 -3.82 -0.97
CA GLN A 60 22.22 -4.41 -1.41
C GLN A 60 23.35 -4.23 -0.38
N GLU A 61 23.27 -3.21 0.43
CA GLU A 61 24.22 -2.89 1.50
C GLU A 61 24.19 -3.95 2.62
N ASP A 62 23.06 -4.55 2.89
CA ASP A 62 22.93 -5.53 3.97
C ASP A 62 23.79 -6.78 3.75
N PRO A 63 23.70 -7.52 2.63
CA PRO A 63 24.60 -8.62 2.34
C PRO A 63 26.04 -8.16 2.12
N LEU A 64 26.27 -6.95 1.56
CA LEU A 64 27.63 -6.43 1.34
C LEU A 64 28.38 -6.21 2.64
N VAL A 65 27.74 -5.60 3.63
CA VAL A 65 28.31 -5.38 4.98
C VAL A 65 28.64 -6.71 5.64
N CYS A 66 27.76 -7.70 5.51
CA CYS A 66 27.98 -9.06 6.00
C CYS A 66 29.16 -9.73 5.31
N LEU A 67 29.22 -9.71 3.98
CA LEU A 67 30.32 -10.29 3.21
C LEU A 67 31.68 -9.68 3.57
N LEU A 68 31.71 -8.36 3.77
CA LEU A 68 32.92 -7.65 4.17
C LEU A 68 33.34 -8.05 5.60
N ALA A 69 32.40 -8.25 6.54
CA ALA A 69 32.71 -8.72 7.88
C ALA A 69 33.30 -10.14 7.86
N ILE A 70 32.75 -11.04 7.05
CA ILE A 70 33.26 -12.40 6.85
C ILE A 70 34.67 -12.36 6.27
N LYS A 71 34.88 -11.60 5.18
CA LYS A 71 36.16 -11.56 4.49
C LYS A 71 37.29 -10.89 5.28
N THR A 72 36.96 -9.89 6.07
CA THR A 72 37.98 -9.15 6.85
C THR A 72 38.19 -9.71 8.25
N GLY A 73 37.25 -10.51 8.76
CA GLY A 73 37.23 -10.98 10.16
C GLY A 73 37.08 -9.84 11.18
N LYS A 74 36.54 -8.67 10.75
CA LYS A 74 36.36 -7.49 11.58
C LYS A 74 34.93 -7.01 11.51
N PRO A 75 34.41 -6.32 12.57
CA PRO A 75 33.15 -5.64 12.50
C PRO A 75 33.12 -4.60 11.36
N VAL A 76 32.06 -4.63 10.56
CA VAL A 76 31.85 -3.67 9.45
C VAL A 76 30.54 -2.93 9.69
N LYS A 77 30.60 -1.60 9.62
CA LYS A 77 29.46 -0.71 9.80
C LYS A 77 29.26 0.14 8.57
N TRP A 78 28.02 0.29 8.15
CA TRP A 78 27.57 1.25 7.14
C TRP A 78 26.46 2.13 7.68
N VAL A 79 26.43 3.37 7.27
CA VAL A 79 25.38 4.35 7.58
C VAL A 79 25.09 5.11 6.30
N GLU A 80 23.87 4.97 5.83
CA GLU A 80 23.36 5.64 4.64
C GLU A 80 23.28 7.16 4.84
N GLU A 81 23.77 7.92 3.87
CA GLU A 81 23.56 9.35 3.81
C GLU A 81 22.21 9.70 3.18
N ARG A 82 21.72 10.92 3.43
CA ARG A 82 20.44 11.37 2.87
C ARG A 82 20.45 11.38 1.34
N THR A 83 21.55 11.77 0.74
CA THR A 83 21.70 11.81 -0.72
C THR A 83 21.66 10.41 -1.33
N GLU A 84 22.33 9.44 -0.71
CA GLU A 84 22.29 8.04 -1.13
C GLU A 84 20.85 7.51 -1.07
N HIS A 85 20.14 7.75 0.04
CA HIS A 85 18.75 7.32 0.20
C HIS A 85 17.83 7.91 -0.87
N LEU A 86 17.97 9.18 -1.20
CA LEU A 86 17.15 9.83 -2.22
C LEU A 86 17.43 9.35 -3.65
N MET A 87 18.63 8.84 -3.91
CA MET A 87 19.01 8.31 -5.22
C MET A 87 18.75 6.81 -5.39
N ALA A 88 19.01 6.02 -4.35
CA ALA A 88 19.00 4.56 -4.42
C ALA A 88 17.86 3.91 -3.63
N GLY A 89 17.26 4.62 -2.69
CA GLY A 89 16.10 4.13 -1.92
C GLY A 89 14.90 3.85 -2.81
N GLY A 90 14.12 2.85 -2.45
CA GLY A 90 12.92 2.49 -3.21
C GLY A 90 11.86 3.59 -3.19
N HIS A 91 11.25 3.83 -4.34
CA HIS A 91 10.14 4.77 -4.53
C HIS A 91 8.80 4.04 -4.54
N ALA A 92 7.69 4.75 -4.47
CA ALA A 92 6.35 4.17 -4.52
C ALA A 92 5.42 5.02 -5.38
N ARG A 93 4.24 4.46 -5.70
CA ARG A 93 3.08 5.13 -6.30
C ARG A 93 3.22 5.52 -7.78
N GLU A 94 4.11 4.90 -8.52
CA GLU A 94 4.22 5.13 -9.96
C GLU A 94 3.19 4.29 -10.72
N GLN A 95 1.94 4.76 -10.74
CA GLN A 95 0.83 4.07 -11.39
C GLN A 95 0.06 5.00 -12.31
N LYS A 96 -0.38 4.46 -13.45
CA LYS A 96 -1.30 5.13 -14.36
C LYS A 96 -2.60 4.33 -14.43
N LEU A 97 -3.69 5.00 -14.04
CA LEU A 97 -5.03 4.41 -14.03
C LEU A 97 -5.91 5.14 -15.04
N ASN A 98 -6.52 4.37 -15.95
CA ASN A 98 -7.55 4.85 -16.83
C ASN A 98 -8.81 4.03 -16.56
N TYR A 99 -9.98 4.65 -16.63
CA TYR A 99 -11.21 3.93 -16.38
C TYR A 99 -12.36 4.38 -17.29
N SER A 100 -13.34 3.52 -17.42
CA SER A 100 -14.65 3.80 -17.97
C SER A 100 -15.70 3.28 -16.99
N VAL A 101 -16.72 4.07 -16.72
CA VAL A 101 -17.79 3.74 -15.79
C VAL A 101 -19.14 3.88 -16.46
N ALA A 102 -19.99 2.86 -16.32
CA ALA A 102 -21.39 2.89 -16.73
C ALA A 102 -22.26 3.05 -15.47
N PHE A 103 -23.21 3.98 -15.50
CA PHE A 103 -24.13 4.26 -14.40
C PHE A 103 -25.52 4.65 -14.93
N ASN A 104 -26.52 4.50 -14.07
CA ASN A 104 -27.90 4.93 -14.39
C ASN A 104 -28.17 6.39 -13.98
N SER A 105 -29.36 6.87 -14.23
CA SER A 105 -29.80 8.24 -13.90
C SER A 105 -29.82 8.54 -12.39
N GLU A 106 -29.79 7.54 -11.55
CA GLU A 106 -29.76 7.66 -10.10
C GLU A 106 -28.33 7.69 -9.53
N GLY A 107 -27.31 7.47 -10.39
CA GLY A 107 -25.91 7.41 -9.99
C GLY A 107 -25.45 6.05 -9.49
N VAL A 108 -26.27 5.00 -9.68
CA VAL A 108 -25.87 3.62 -9.37
C VAL A 108 -24.94 3.11 -10.47
N ILE A 109 -23.77 2.64 -10.09
CA ILE A 109 -22.77 2.09 -11.01
C ILE A 109 -23.20 0.70 -11.48
N LEU A 110 -23.32 0.53 -12.79
CA LEU A 110 -23.70 -0.71 -13.46
C LEU A 110 -22.48 -1.52 -13.92
N GLY A 111 -21.36 -0.85 -14.14
CA GLY A 111 -20.13 -1.49 -14.54
C GLY A 111 -18.93 -0.54 -14.50
N LEU A 112 -17.77 -1.10 -14.21
CA LEU A 112 -16.49 -0.39 -14.13
C LEU A 112 -15.42 -1.16 -14.91
N LYS A 113 -14.72 -0.50 -15.81
CA LYS A 113 -13.53 -1.03 -16.48
C LYS A 113 -12.33 -0.17 -16.15
N VAL A 114 -11.25 -0.80 -15.66
CA VAL A 114 -10.01 -0.13 -15.26
C VAL A 114 -8.84 -0.73 -16.01
N ARG A 115 -7.99 0.13 -16.56
CA ARG A 115 -6.65 -0.23 -17.04
C ARG A 115 -5.61 0.40 -16.13
N LEU A 116 -4.86 -0.44 -15.42
CA LEU A 116 -3.81 -0.06 -14.50
C LEU A 116 -2.45 -0.43 -15.08
N ILE A 117 -1.54 0.52 -15.16
CA ILE A 117 -0.14 0.29 -15.51
C ILE A 117 0.70 0.69 -14.30
N GLY A 118 1.43 -0.28 -13.71
CA GLY A 118 2.38 -0.05 -12.63
C GLY A 118 3.80 -0.06 -13.16
N ASP A 119 4.55 1.02 -12.94
CA ASP A 119 5.97 1.13 -13.29
C ASP A 119 6.80 0.76 -12.07
N VAL A 120 7.43 -0.41 -12.10
CA VAL A 120 8.22 -0.93 -10.96
C VAL A 120 9.69 -0.50 -11.00
N GLY A 121 10.06 0.30 -12.00
CA GLY A 121 11.45 0.75 -12.17
C GLY A 121 12.39 -0.37 -12.63
N ALA A 122 13.67 -0.21 -12.38
CA ALA A 122 14.69 -1.20 -12.67
C ALA A 122 14.86 -2.14 -11.49
N LEU A 123 14.95 -3.45 -11.71
CA LEU A 123 15.20 -4.48 -10.69
C LEU A 123 14.14 -4.39 -9.55
N ALA A 124 12.93 -4.74 -9.86
CA ALA A 124 11.84 -4.74 -8.89
C ALA A 124 12.23 -5.54 -7.63
N ALA A 125 12.30 -4.84 -6.50
CA ALA A 125 12.33 -5.51 -5.20
C ALA A 125 11.06 -6.37 -5.04
N ILE A 126 11.11 -7.38 -4.17
CA ILE A 126 10.02 -8.35 -3.93
C ILE A 126 8.64 -7.69 -3.80
N ALA A 127 8.56 -6.47 -3.27
CA ALA A 127 7.31 -5.75 -3.07
C ALA A 127 6.82 -4.96 -4.32
N GLY A 128 7.65 -4.71 -5.33
CA GLY A 128 7.31 -3.77 -6.40
C GLY A 128 6.08 -4.14 -7.22
N TRP A 129 6.04 -5.35 -7.74
CA TRP A 129 4.88 -5.84 -8.50
C TRP A 129 3.65 -6.07 -7.61
N GLY A 130 3.86 -6.47 -6.35
CA GLY A 130 2.79 -6.77 -5.39
C GLY A 130 1.89 -5.57 -5.12
N MET A 131 2.43 -4.35 -5.11
CA MET A 131 1.62 -3.14 -4.87
C MET A 131 0.66 -2.86 -6.03
N SER A 132 1.06 -3.11 -7.27
CA SER A 132 0.14 -2.98 -8.42
C SER A 132 -0.96 -4.03 -8.39
N TYR A 133 -0.62 -5.25 -7.99
CA TYR A 133 -1.59 -6.32 -7.78
C TYR A 133 -2.58 -5.97 -6.66
N VAL A 134 -2.08 -5.49 -5.53
CA VAL A 134 -2.92 -5.07 -4.40
C VAL A 134 -3.84 -3.90 -4.78
N ALA A 135 -3.35 -2.94 -5.58
CA ALA A 135 -4.19 -1.88 -6.12
C ALA A 135 -5.34 -2.44 -6.98
N ALA A 136 -5.03 -3.34 -7.91
CA ALA A 136 -6.04 -3.98 -8.76
C ALA A 136 -7.06 -4.79 -7.95
N PHE A 137 -6.57 -5.53 -6.95
CA PHE A 137 -7.39 -6.35 -6.07
C PHE A 137 -8.30 -5.53 -5.13
N ALA A 138 -7.85 -4.37 -4.67
CA ALA A 138 -8.61 -3.49 -3.78
C ALA A 138 -9.75 -2.73 -4.49
N ILE A 139 -9.81 -2.73 -5.81
CA ILE A 139 -10.97 -2.23 -6.57
C ILE A 139 -12.10 -3.28 -6.50
N PRO A 140 -13.34 -2.91 -6.22
CA PRO A 140 -13.95 -1.58 -6.17
C PRO A 140 -14.02 -0.90 -4.77
N GLY A 141 -13.24 -1.33 -3.79
CA GLY A 141 -13.22 -0.72 -2.46
C GLY A 141 -14.53 -0.93 -1.68
N PRO A 142 -15.12 0.10 -1.06
CA PRO A 142 -16.31 -0.03 -0.23
C PRO A 142 -17.62 -0.14 -1.04
N TYR A 143 -17.54 -0.20 -2.37
CA TYR A 143 -18.70 -0.07 -3.23
C TYR A 143 -19.20 -1.41 -3.77
N LYS A 144 -20.53 -1.55 -3.89
CA LYS A 144 -21.20 -2.69 -4.50
C LYS A 144 -21.22 -2.50 -6.02
N ILE A 145 -20.20 -3.03 -6.71
CA ILE A 145 -20.08 -3.01 -8.18
C ILE A 145 -20.01 -4.46 -8.65
N GLU A 146 -21.06 -4.93 -9.30
CA GLU A 146 -21.20 -6.34 -9.68
C GLU A 146 -20.47 -6.67 -10.99
N ASN A 147 -20.23 -5.66 -11.83
CA ASN A 147 -19.51 -5.83 -13.10
C ASN A 147 -18.26 -4.96 -13.07
N CYS A 148 -17.11 -5.59 -12.88
CA CYS A 148 -15.83 -4.90 -12.84
C CYS A 148 -14.77 -5.69 -13.62
N GLU A 149 -14.07 -5.01 -14.52
CA GLU A 149 -12.93 -5.52 -15.25
C GLU A 149 -11.70 -4.70 -14.91
N VAL A 150 -10.63 -5.35 -14.46
CA VAL A 150 -9.35 -4.69 -14.19
C VAL A 150 -8.26 -5.34 -15.02
N ASP A 151 -7.71 -4.59 -15.98
CA ASP A 151 -6.56 -4.97 -16.80
C ASP A 151 -5.30 -4.38 -16.13
N LEU A 152 -4.45 -5.27 -15.59
CA LEU A 152 -3.21 -4.90 -14.91
C LEU A 152 -2.00 -5.23 -15.79
N SER A 153 -1.18 -4.23 -16.06
CA SER A 153 0.13 -4.37 -16.67
C SER A 153 1.22 -3.84 -15.74
N VAL A 154 2.23 -4.65 -15.47
CA VAL A 154 3.42 -4.24 -14.72
C VAL A 154 4.59 -4.08 -15.69
N VAL A 155 5.23 -2.90 -15.68
CA VAL A 155 6.32 -2.58 -16.62
C VAL A 155 7.60 -2.26 -15.87
N VAL A 156 8.72 -2.61 -16.48
CA VAL A 156 10.08 -2.31 -16.00
C VAL A 156 10.62 -1.12 -16.79
N THR A 157 11.23 -0.18 -16.09
CA THR A 157 11.84 1.02 -16.67
C THR A 157 13.18 1.33 -16.01
N ASN A 158 13.88 2.36 -16.49
CA ASN A 158 15.18 2.81 -15.93
C ASN A 158 15.03 3.74 -14.70
N LYS A 159 13.91 3.68 -14.01
CA LYS A 159 13.68 4.42 -12.77
C LYS A 159 14.20 3.66 -11.55
N CYS A 160 14.27 4.32 -10.39
CA CYS A 160 14.53 3.64 -9.13
C CYS A 160 13.53 2.49 -8.91
N PRO A 161 13.97 1.41 -8.24
CA PRO A 161 13.09 0.31 -7.92
C PRO A 161 11.86 0.78 -7.13
N TRP A 162 10.69 0.27 -7.48
CA TRP A 162 9.50 0.51 -6.70
C TRP A 162 9.49 -0.34 -5.44
N ASN A 163 9.16 0.27 -4.32
CA ASN A 163 9.17 -0.37 -3.03
C ASN A 163 7.88 -0.11 -2.25
N ALA A 164 7.67 -0.88 -1.20
CA ALA A 164 6.56 -0.69 -0.29
C ALA A 164 6.60 0.69 0.38
N TYR A 165 5.46 1.35 0.38
CA TYR A 165 5.20 2.52 1.19
C TYR A 165 3.77 2.48 1.72
N ARG A 166 3.52 3.11 2.87
CA ARG A 166 2.25 3.12 3.59
C ARG A 166 1.03 3.22 2.67
N GLY A 167 0.11 2.24 2.77
CA GLY A 167 -1.00 2.02 1.84
C GLY A 167 -0.79 0.80 0.95
N PHE A 168 0.45 0.48 0.57
CA PHE A 168 0.85 -0.72 -0.16
C PHE A 168 0.01 -1.02 -1.40
N GLY A 169 -0.30 0.02 -2.20
CA GLY A 169 -1.11 -0.08 -3.42
C GLY A 169 -2.59 0.25 -3.22
N LYS A 170 -3.16 0.03 -2.02
CA LYS A 170 -4.59 0.29 -1.73
C LYS A 170 -4.95 1.77 -1.89
N GLU A 171 -4.01 2.66 -1.63
CA GLU A 171 -4.18 4.10 -1.82
C GLU A 171 -4.48 4.49 -3.26
N ALA A 172 -3.93 3.77 -4.24
CA ALA A 172 -4.21 4.01 -5.65
C ALA A 172 -5.64 3.59 -6.02
N ALA A 173 -6.11 2.45 -5.48
CA ALA A 173 -7.49 2.00 -5.64
C ALA A 173 -8.48 2.98 -5.01
N ASN A 174 -8.22 3.42 -3.78
CA ASN A 174 -9.06 4.39 -3.08
C ASN A 174 -9.14 5.72 -3.84
N PHE A 175 -7.99 6.25 -4.30
CA PHE A 175 -7.95 7.46 -5.12
C PHE A 175 -8.75 7.30 -6.42
N LEU A 176 -8.59 6.17 -7.12
CA LEU A 176 -9.35 5.87 -8.31
C LEU A 176 -10.86 5.90 -8.02
N MET A 177 -11.29 5.18 -6.99
CA MET A 177 -12.72 5.05 -6.67
C MET A 177 -13.33 6.37 -6.22
N ASP A 178 -12.60 7.19 -5.47
CA ASP A 178 -13.05 8.54 -5.14
C ASP A 178 -13.22 9.42 -6.39
N ARG A 179 -12.29 9.31 -7.36
CA ARG A 179 -12.43 10.02 -8.65
C ARG A 179 -13.60 9.48 -9.49
N VAL A 180 -13.85 8.17 -9.48
CA VAL A 180 -15.02 7.57 -10.15
C VAL A 180 -16.31 8.14 -9.57
N MET A 181 -16.45 8.17 -8.23
CA MET A 181 -17.63 8.70 -7.56
C MET A 181 -17.82 10.19 -7.83
N ASP A 182 -16.75 10.98 -7.79
CA ASP A 182 -16.80 12.41 -8.08
C ASP A 182 -17.23 12.69 -9.53
N ASN A 183 -16.71 11.91 -10.49
CA ASN A 183 -17.04 12.10 -11.91
C ASN A 183 -18.47 11.64 -12.24
N VAL A 184 -18.98 10.59 -11.59
CA VAL A 184 -20.40 10.21 -11.68
C VAL A 184 -21.30 11.33 -11.14
N ALA A 185 -20.95 11.88 -9.97
CA ALA A 185 -21.70 12.98 -9.36
C ALA A 185 -21.70 14.22 -10.27
N GLU A 186 -20.56 14.58 -10.85
CA GLU A 186 -20.43 15.72 -11.76
C GLU A 186 -21.25 15.53 -13.04
N ALA A 187 -21.19 14.35 -13.65
CA ALA A 187 -21.90 14.03 -14.88
C ALA A 187 -23.44 14.10 -14.70
N LEU A 188 -23.95 13.79 -13.51
CA LEU A 188 -25.36 13.83 -13.19
C LEU A 188 -25.81 15.15 -12.51
N GLY A 189 -24.87 16.02 -12.12
CA GLY A 189 -25.18 17.22 -11.35
C GLY A 189 -25.69 16.94 -9.94
N ILE A 190 -25.32 15.79 -9.34
CA ILE A 190 -25.71 15.41 -7.98
C ILE A 190 -24.59 15.66 -6.98
N ASP A 191 -24.91 15.63 -5.70
CA ASP A 191 -23.91 15.78 -4.64
C ASP A 191 -22.96 14.59 -4.59
N ARG A 192 -21.67 14.84 -4.33
CA ARG A 192 -20.62 13.80 -4.27
C ARG A 192 -20.81 12.80 -3.14
N ALA A 193 -21.35 13.23 -2.01
CA ALA A 193 -21.72 12.32 -0.94
C ALA A 193 -22.87 11.42 -1.34
N HIS A 194 -23.88 11.98 -2.05
CA HIS A 194 -25.02 11.22 -2.55
C HIS A 194 -24.59 10.09 -3.48
N ALA A 195 -23.69 10.34 -4.44
CA ALA A 195 -23.16 9.30 -5.32
C ALA A 195 -22.50 8.15 -4.55
N ARG A 196 -21.81 8.44 -3.44
CA ARG A 196 -21.21 7.42 -2.58
C ARG A 196 -22.27 6.60 -1.83
N PHE A 197 -23.27 7.27 -1.23
CA PHE A 197 -24.36 6.57 -0.53
C PHE A 197 -25.12 5.59 -1.42
N GLN A 198 -25.34 5.93 -2.69
CA GLN A 198 -26.03 5.05 -3.65
C GLN A 198 -25.27 3.76 -3.94
N ASN A 199 -23.94 3.76 -3.77
CA ASN A 199 -23.09 2.67 -4.23
C ASN A 199 -22.43 1.87 -3.11
N PHE A 200 -22.49 2.28 -1.85
CA PHE A 200 -21.89 1.52 -0.75
C PHE A 200 -22.45 0.11 -0.62
N VAL A 201 -21.59 -0.83 -0.24
CA VAL A 201 -22.06 -2.12 0.28
C VAL A 201 -22.92 -1.86 1.51
N PRO A 202 -24.22 -2.24 1.50
CA PRO A 202 -25.09 -1.92 2.60
C PRO A 202 -24.81 -2.81 3.82
N LYS A 203 -25.00 -2.27 5.01
CA LYS A 203 -24.69 -2.94 6.29
C LYS A 203 -25.23 -4.35 6.42
N HIS A 204 -26.42 -4.61 5.90
CA HIS A 204 -27.07 -5.93 5.97
C HIS A 204 -26.51 -6.97 5.01
N ALA A 205 -25.63 -6.57 4.08
CA ALA A 205 -25.03 -7.47 3.10
C ALA A 205 -23.73 -8.13 3.59
N PHE A 206 -23.21 -7.72 4.74
CA PHE A 206 -21.99 -8.32 5.28
C PHE A 206 -22.26 -9.72 5.88
N PRO A 207 -21.29 -10.66 5.79
CA PRO A 207 -20.04 -10.56 5.03
C PRO A 207 -20.30 -10.48 3.53
N TYR A 208 -19.61 -9.58 2.83
CA TYR A 208 -19.78 -9.34 1.40
C TYR A 208 -18.52 -9.75 0.63
N VAL A 209 -18.67 -10.66 -0.33
CA VAL A 209 -17.59 -11.07 -1.22
C VAL A 209 -17.61 -10.17 -2.45
N GLN A 210 -16.54 -9.41 -2.65
CA GLN A 210 -16.36 -8.54 -3.81
C GLN A 210 -16.05 -9.36 -5.06
N ILE A 211 -16.24 -8.75 -6.23
CA ILE A 211 -15.90 -9.38 -7.52
C ILE A 211 -14.39 -9.71 -7.64
N SER A 212 -13.54 -9.00 -6.91
CA SER A 212 -12.11 -9.30 -6.80
C SER A 212 -11.80 -10.54 -5.97
N GLY A 213 -12.78 -11.11 -5.28
CA GLY A 213 -12.61 -12.19 -4.32
C GLY A 213 -12.32 -11.73 -2.89
N ALA A 214 -12.11 -10.43 -2.65
CA ALA A 214 -11.94 -9.92 -1.30
C ALA A 214 -13.22 -10.07 -0.48
N THR A 215 -13.08 -10.52 0.75
CA THR A 215 -14.21 -10.61 1.69
C THR A 215 -14.19 -9.42 2.63
N LEU A 216 -15.25 -8.61 2.58
CA LEU A 216 -15.51 -7.57 3.56
C LEU A 216 -16.34 -8.21 4.68
N ASP A 217 -15.77 -8.29 5.87
CA ASP A 217 -16.35 -9.04 7.00
C ASP A 217 -17.49 -8.28 7.68
N SER A 218 -17.33 -6.98 7.86
CA SER A 218 -18.25 -6.12 8.59
C SER A 218 -18.08 -4.65 8.18
N GLY A 219 -19.06 -3.82 8.55
CA GLY A 219 -18.98 -2.37 8.36
C GLY A 219 -20.32 -1.68 8.34
N ASP A 220 -20.27 -0.35 8.40
CA ASP A 220 -21.39 0.56 8.21
C ASP A 220 -20.88 1.81 7.51
N TYR A 221 -20.59 1.68 6.21
CA TYR A 221 -19.92 2.71 5.42
C TYR A 221 -20.77 3.97 5.28
N ALA A 222 -22.09 3.79 5.12
CA ALA A 222 -23.01 4.91 5.05
C ALA A 222 -23.01 5.73 6.35
N ARG A 223 -23.02 5.08 7.50
CA ARG A 223 -22.94 5.75 8.79
C ARG A 223 -21.60 6.47 8.96
N ALA A 224 -20.50 5.81 8.61
CA ALA A 224 -19.17 6.42 8.72
C ALA A 224 -19.06 7.72 7.91
N LEU A 225 -19.57 7.72 6.66
CA LEU A 225 -19.61 8.91 5.85
C LEU A 225 -20.54 9.98 6.45
N HIS A 226 -21.74 9.60 6.87
CA HIS A 226 -22.70 10.52 7.49
C HIS A 226 -22.08 11.24 8.71
N ASP A 227 -21.47 10.47 9.63
CA ASP A 227 -20.84 11.03 10.83
C ASP A 227 -19.70 12.02 10.51
N VAL A 228 -18.93 11.76 9.44
CA VAL A 228 -17.85 12.66 9.00
C VAL A 228 -18.41 13.92 8.35
N LEU A 229 -19.45 13.80 7.53
CA LEU A 229 -20.09 14.95 6.88
C LEU A 229 -20.71 15.90 7.92
N ASP A 230 -21.38 15.33 8.92
CA ASP A 230 -21.99 16.12 10.01
C ASP A 230 -20.92 16.83 10.85
N LYS A 231 -19.91 16.08 11.35
CA LYS A 231 -18.84 16.64 12.17
C LYS A 231 -17.99 17.66 11.40
N GLY A 232 -17.81 17.45 10.10
CA GLY A 232 -17.06 18.34 9.21
C GLY A 232 -17.85 19.56 8.74
N GLY A 233 -19.14 19.66 9.08
CA GLY A 233 -19.99 20.77 8.64
C GLY A 233 -20.15 20.83 7.12
N TYR A 234 -20.17 19.69 6.45
CA TYR A 234 -20.19 19.59 4.98
C TYR A 234 -21.34 20.37 4.35
N HIS A 235 -22.55 20.23 4.85
CA HIS A 235 -23.74 20.89 4.29
C HIS A 235 -23.63 22.40 4.36
N SER A 236 -23.27 22.94 5.52
CA SER A 236 -23.06 24.40 5.70
C SER A 236 -21.92 24.90 4.83
N PHE A 237 -20.86 24.11 4.64
CA PHE A 237 -19.78 24.46 3.73
C PHE A 237 -20.26 24.55 2.28
N ARG A 238 -21.08 23.59 1.83
CA ARG A 238 -21.64 23.59 0.47
C ARG A 238 -22.53 24.80 0.19
N GLU A 239 -23.35 25.20 1.18
CA GLU A 239 -24.13 26.42 1.10
C GLU A 239 -23.25 27.69 0.98
N GLY A 240 -22.24 27.77 1.87
CA GLY A 240 -21.27 28.88 1.85
C GLY A 240 -20.40 28.92 0.58
N GLN A 241 -20.13 27.77 -0.03
CA GLN A 241 -19.34 27.67 -1.27
C GLN A 241 -20.00 28.43 -2.43
N SER A 242 -21.31 28.30 -2.57
CA SER A 242 -22.07 29.04 -3.60
C SER A 242 -22.05 30.55 -3.40
N GLN A 243 -22.07 30.99 -2.14
CA GLN A 243 -21.95 32.41 -1.81
C GLN A 243 -20.52 32.91 -2.09
N ALA A 244 -19.49 32.16 -1.66
CA ALA A 244 -18.09 32.51 -1.90
C ALA A 244 -17.81 32.69 -3.39
N LEU A 245 -18.35 31.79 -4.24
CA LEU A 245 -18.16 31.88 -5.69
C LEU A 245 -18.77 33.16 -6.27
N ARG A 246 -19.96 33.58 -5.81
CA ARG A 246 -20.57 34.87 -6.22
C ARG A 246 -19.72 36.07 -5.82
N GLU A 247 -18.94 35.94 -4.75
CA GLU A 247 -18.00 36.97 -4.25
C GLU A 247 -16.62 36.88 -4.91
N GLY A 248 -16.43 36.02 -5.91
CA GLY A 248 -15.16 35.80 -6.60
C GLY A 248 -14.14 34.98 -5.79
N ARG A 249 -14.55 34.33 -4.70
CA ARG A 249 -13.70 33.47 -3.87
C ARG A 249 -13.93 31.99 -4.23
N HIS A 250 -12.85 31.29 -4.53
CA HIS A 250 -12.88 29.86 -4.82
C HIS A 250 -12.47 29.06 -3.56
N ILE A 251 -13.44 28.40 -2.95
CA ILE A 251 -13.22 27.49 -1.82
C ILE A 251 -13.64 26.08 -2.23
N GLY A 252 -12.91 25.05 -1.77
CA GLY A 252 -13.15 23.67 -2.15
C GLY A 252 -13.31 22.76 -0.94
N VAL A 253 -14.09 21.70 -1.12
CA VAL A 253 -14.20 20.57 -0.19
C VAL A 253 -14.10 19.28 -0.99
N GLY A 254 -13.33 18.33 -0.48
CA GLY A 254 -13.22 16.98 -1.02
C GLY A 254 -13.72 15.96 -0.01
N ILE A 255 -14.21 14.83 -0.51
CA ILE A 255 -14.56 13.67 0.28
C ILE A 255 -13.58 12.56 -0.11
N GLY A 256 -12.81 12.05 0.85
CA GLY A 256 -12.04 10.83 0.72
C GLY A 256 -12.68 9.72 1.55
N PHE A 257 -12.91 8.57 0.94
CA PHE A 257 -13.43 7.40 1.64
C PHE A 257 -12.50 6.22 1.37
N GLU A 258 -11.70 5.88 2.38
CA GLU A 258 -10.67 4.86 2.26
C GLU A 258 -11.11 3.54 2.87
N LEU A 259 -10.95 2.46 2.12
CA LEU A 259 -11.05 1.08 2.61
C LEU A 259 -9.70 0.39 2.36
N THR A 260 -9.02 0.01 3.44
CA THR A 260 -7.71 -0.65 3.40
C THR A 260 -7.76 -2.00 4.10
N PRO A 261 -8.26 -3.05 3.43
CA PRO A 261 -8.30 -4.38 4.00
C PRO A 261 -6.87 -4.86 4.32
N GLU A 262 -6.69 -5.41 5.53
CA GLU A 262 -5.42 -5.93 6.04
C GLU A 262 -5.61 -7.38 6.48
N GLY A 263 -4.50 -8.15 6.57
CA GLY A 263 -4.47 -9.52 7.06
C GLY A 263 -5.51 -10.44 6.40
N GLY A 264 -5.31 -11.67 6.13
CA GLY A 264 -6.27 -12.73 5.77
C GLY A 264 -7.45 -12.43 4.81
N CYS A 265 -7.58 -11.19 4.32
CA CYS A 265 -8.69 -10.79 3.43
C CYS A 265 -8.59 -11.40 2.03
N ILE A 266 -7.41 -11.90 1.67
CA ILE A 266 -7.12 -12.57 0.40
C ILE A 266 -6.78 -14.02 0.72
N PRO A 267 -7.71 -14.98 0.53
CA PRO A 267 -7.43 -16.40 0.75
C PRO A 267 -6.21 -16.85 -0.08
N ASP A 268 -5.36 -17.67 0.54
CA ASP A 268 -4.17 -18.27 -0.09
C ASP A 268 -3.13 -17.27 -0.63
N SER A 269 -3.21 -16.00 -0.21
CA SER A 269 -2.26 -14.97 -0.62
C SER A 269 -1.09 -14.89 0.35
N PHE A 270 0.12 -14.85 -0.19
CA PHE A 270 1.32 -14.58 0.61
C PHE A 270 1.42 -13.11 1.10
N ILE A 271 0.56 -12.21 0.60
CA ILE A 271 0.50 -10.79 0.98
C ILE A 271 -0.37 -10.57 2.22
N GLY A 272 -1.32 -11.47 2.49
CA GLY A 272 -2.22 -11.42 3.63
C GLY A 272 -1.79 -12.44 4.69
N GLY A 273 -0.81 -12.11 5.53
CA GLY A 273 -0.36 -12.97 6.62
C GLY A 273 -1.31 -12.96 7.82
N TYR A 274 -1.28 -14.04 8.59
CA TYR A 274 -1.87 -14.06 9.92
C TYR A 274 -0.84 -13.52 10.93
N GLU A 275 -1.31 -12.71 11.87
CA GLU A 275 -0.50 -12.33 13.01
C GLU A 275 -0.37 -13.50 13.98
N GLY A 276 0.82 -13.78 14.43
CA GLY A 276 1.10 -14.85 15.39
C GLY A 276 2.23 -14.48 16.34
N ALA A 277 2.14 -14.96 17.56
CA ALA A 277 3.21 -14.82 18.56
C ALA A 277 3.40 -16.12 19.33
N THR A 278 4.65 -16.49 19.58
CA THR A 278 5.01 -17.58 20.49
C THR A 278 5.75 -17.00 21.68
N VAL A 279 5.20 -17.21 22.87
CA VAL A 279 5.85 -16.82 24.12
C VAL A 279 6.35 -18.07 24.82
N ARG A 280 7.65 -18.12 25.12
CA ARG A 280 8.27 -19.15 25.96
C ARG A 280 8.67 -18.53 27.30
N MET A 281 8.16 -19.08 28.38
CA MET A 281 8.56 -18.74 29.76
C MET A 281 9.57 -19.74 30.26
#